data_d1d427648d76e7b6e4c74b59003ed56a
#
_entry.id   d1d427648d76e7b6e4c74b59003ed56a
#
_cell.length_a   1.000
_cell.length_b   1.000
_cell.length_c   1.000
_cell.angle_alpha   90.00
_cell.angle_beta   90.00
_cell.angle_gamma   90.00
#
_symmetry.space_group_name_H-M   'P 1'
#
loop_
_entity.id
_entity.type
_entity.pdbx_description
1 polymer ?
#
loop_
_entity_poly.entity_id
_entity_poly.type
_entity_poly.pdbx_seq_one_letter_code
_entity_poly.pdbx_strand_id
1 'polypeptide(L)'
;MSRRNLALVLAGLGAFLLTLIPLTRLYVSVHVLKAPLEQQSMTRSVAESATYLDPVTMRPAVGDLVQTRWLIGDVLAGNDDRAVWGESVSLSTRDDERLDYHERRLAFDRRTGAIVNCCGEYLDDDTAIRQSGQAFRWPFNAQRHDYTLFDLRLRRPVTAAFDGVEQVRGVETYRYVQRTPRRLVPGETAPLPRHLLGLPGTGDVGLARYAEIRRTYWVEPVSGQPVKTLDEVKETLVTADERGRLTALDAAFRSTEADVATALNTAAAYRRWILTLGTVAPVGGGLLGVGCVVAAVWLMRRRSPAAQDEKQVPGDQLADAR
;
A
#
# COMPACT_ATOMS: atom_id res chain seq x y z
N MET A 1 -25.50 43.50 -13.90
CA MET A 1 -24.05 43.55 -13.67
C MET A 1 -23.40 44.24 -14.88
N SER A 2 -22.61 45.31 -14.65
CA SER A 2 -21.94 45.96 -15.79
C SER A 2 -20.89 44.98 -16.39
N ARG A 3 -20.62 45.06 -17.70
CA ARG A 3 -19.62 44.22 -18.39
C ARG A 3 -18.25 44.30 -17.72
N ARG A 4 -17.88 45.47 -17.18
CA ARG A 4 -16.65 45.68 -16.44
C ARG A 4 -16.60 44.87 -15.13
N ASN A 5 -17.69 44.83 -14.39
CA ASN A 5 -17.76 44.06 -13.15
C ASN A 5 -17.67 42.54 -13.44
N LEU A 6 -18.28 42.08 -14.52
CA LEU A 6 -18.17 40.67 -14.96
C LEU A 6 -16.72 40.32 -15.34
N ALA A 7 -16.04 41.18 -16.09
CA ALA A 7 -14.66 40.96 -16.46
C ALA A 7 -13.72 40.91 -15.24
N LEU A 8 -13.93 41.78 -14.23
CA LEU A 8 -13.15 41.76 -12.99
C LEU A 8 -13.39 40.48 -12.17
N VAL A 9 -14.64 40.01 -12.09
CA VAL A 9 -14.96 38.76 -11.40
C VAL A 9 -14.31 37.56 -12.12
N LEU A 10 -14.37 37.50 -13.45
CA LEU A 10 -13.73 36.43 -14.24
C LEU A 10 -12.20 36.49 -14.11
N ALA A 11 -11.59 37.67 -14.11
CA ALA A 11 -10.15 37.80 -13.90
C ALA A 11 -9.73 37.33 -12.49
N GLY A 12 -10.46 37.69 -11.46
CA GLY A 12 -10.23 37.26 -10.10
C GLY A 12 -10.39 35.74 -9.93
N LEU A 13 -11.47 35.17 -10.49
CA LEU A 13 -11.69 33.72 -10.48
C LEU A 13 -10.60 32.97 -11.24
N GLY A 14 -10.21 33.48 -12.40
CA GLY A 14 -9.13 32.89 -13.22
C GLY A 14 -7.79 32.91 -12.48
N ALA A 15 -7.42 34.03 -11.87
CA ALA A 15 -6.20 34.13 -11.06
C ALA A 15 -6.23 33.17 -9.85
N PHE A 16 -7.36 33.11 -9.14
CA PHE A 16 -7.55 32.18 -8.03
C PHE A 16 -7.37 30.72 -8.46
N LEU A 17 -8.02 30.28 -9.55
CA LEU A 17 -7.90 28.91 -10.05
C LEU A 17 -6.47 28.60 -10.49
N LEU A 18 -5.76 29.52 -11.12
CA LEU A 18 -4.36 29.33 -11.54
C LEU A 18 -3.40 29.25 -10.35
N THR A 19 -3.61 30.01 -9.28
CA THR A 19 -2.80 29.93 -8.06
C THR A 19 -3.10 28.66 -7.24
N LEU A 20 -4.29 28.08 -7.38
CA LEU A 20 -4.66 26.84 -6.71
C LEU A 20 -3.89 25.63 -7.25
N ILE A 21 -3.42 25.65 -8.52
CA ILE A 21 -2.70 24.52 -9.16
C ILE A 21 -1.41 24.16 -8.42
N PRO A 22 -0.43 25.07 -8.23
CA PRO A 22 0.77 24.74 -7.48
C PRO A 22 0.46 24.39 -6.03
N LEU A 23 -0.54 25.04 -5.41
CA LEU A 23 -0.95 24.74 -4.05
C LEU A 23 -1.47 23.30 -3.93
N THR A 24 -2.34 22.83 -4.85
CA THR A 24 -2.83 21.47 -4.86
C THR A 24 -1.72 20.46 -5.15
N ARG A 25 -0.81 20.72 -6.08
CA ARG A 25 0.31 19.83 -6.37
C ARG A 25 1.31 19.73 -5.24
N LEU A 26 1.69 20.85 -4.64
CA LEU A 26 2.72 20.90 -3.60
C LEU A 26 2.19 20.53 -2.22
N TYR A 27 0.95 20.92 -1.89
CA TYR A 27 0.38 20.70 -0.56
C TYR A 27 -0.39 19.41 -0.48
N VAL A 28 -1.31 19.12 -1.41
CA VAL A 28 -2.20 17.95 -1.35
C VAL A 28 -1.43 16.66 -1.58
N SER A 29 -0.51 16.63 -2.56
CA SER A 29 0.30 15.43 -2.80
C SER A 29 1.18 15.06 -1.59
N VAL A 30 1.64 16.05 -0.85
CA VAL A 30 2.53 15.83 0.32
C VAL A 30 1.75 15.56 1.61
N HIS A 31 0.55 16.14 1.80
CA HIS A 31 -0.16 16.07 3.08
C HIS A 31 -1.36 15.14 3.08
N VAL A 32 -1.93 14.83 1.90
CA VAL A 32 -3.16 14.02 1.80
C VAL A 32 -2.85 12.56 1.46
N LEU A 33 -1.79 12.28 0.70
CA LEU A 33 -1.41 10.91 0.32
C LEU A 33 -0.63 10.24 1.45
N LYS A 34 -1.35 9.77 2.47
CA LYS A 34 -0.80 9.11 3.65
C LYS A 34 -1.57 7.82 3.94
N ALA A 35 -0.88 6.81 4.43
CA ALA A 35 -1.54 5.63 5.00
C ALA A 35 -2.47 6.06 6.15
N PRO A 36 -3.66 5.47 6.31
CA PRO A 36 -4.56 5.82 7.40
C PRO A 36 -3.94 5.49 8.76
N LEU A 37 -4.33 6.22 9.80
CA LEU A 37 -4.02 5.85 11.18
C LEU A 37 -4.93 4.71 11.63
N GLU A 38 -6.22 4.84 11.35
CA GLU A 38 -7.20 3.80 11.57
C GLU A 38 -7.12 2.77 10.44
N GLN A 39 -6.81 1.54 10.80
CA GLN A 39 -6.75 0.41 9.90
C GLN A 39 -7.40 -0.79 10.58
N GLN A 40 -8.30 -1.42 9.88
CA GLN A 40 -8.82 -2.72 10.27
C GLN A 40 -9.03 -3.54 9.00
N SER A 41 -8.27 -4.61 8.86
CA SER A 41 -8.42 -5.52 7.73
C SER A 41 -8.06 -6.94 8.12
N MET A 42 -8.77 -7.88 7.53
CA MET A 42 -8.49 -9.30 7.63
C MET A 42 -8.33 -9.84 6.20
N THR A 43 -7.28 -10.59 5.98
CA THR A 43 -7.03 -11.28 4.70
C THR A 43 -6.77 -12.75 4.94
N ARG A 44 -7.17 -13.58 3.99
CA ARG A 44 -6.97 -15.02 4.02
C ARG A 44 -6.23 -15.50 2.80
N SER A 45 -5.32 -16.44 3.02
CA SER A 45 -4.72 -17.22 1.94
C SER A 45 -4.84 -18.71 2.27
N VAL A 46 -4.99 -19.50 1.23
CA VAL A 46 -5.25 -20.95 1.35
C VAL A 46 -4.15 -21.71 0.62
N ALA A 47 -3.65 -22.75 1.26
CA ALA A 47 -2.79 -23.74 0.64
C ALA A 47 -3.56 -25.07 0.58
N GLU A 48 -3.87 -25.52 -0.63
CA GLU A 48 -4.51 -26.82 -0.87
C GLU A 48 -3.49 -27.94 -0.82
N SER A 49 -3.85 -29.07 -0.22
CA SER A 49 -3.02 -30.29 -0.13
C SER A 49 -1.61 -30.01 0.41
N ALA A 50 -1.48 -29.10 1.38
CA ALA A 50 -0.21 -28.81 2.04
C ALA A 50 0.24 -29.96 2.93
N THR A 51 1.53 -30.19 3.02
CA THR A 51 2.12 -31.09 4.02
C THR A 51 2.47 -30.28 5.27
N TYR A 52 2.06 -30.76 6.43
CA TYR A 52 2.36 -30.13 7.72
C TYR A 52 2.64 -31.16 8.80
N LEU A 53 3.33 -30.76 9.85
CA LEU A 53 3.52 -31.56 11.04
C LEU A 53 2.30 -31.38 11.94
N ASP A 54 1.50 -32.41 12.08
CA ASP A 54 0.34 -32.43 12.97
C ASP A 54 0.81 -32.33 14.43
N PRO A 55 0.39 -31.30 15.19
CA PRO A 55 0.89 -31.06 16.54
C PRO A 55 0.40 -32.08 17.57
N VAL A 56 -0.67 -32.84 17.29
CA VAL A 56 -1.23 -33.83 18.18
C VAL A 56 -0.54 -35.18 17.98
N THR A 57 -0.46 -35.63 16.73
CA THR A 57 0.16 -36.94 16.39
C THR A 57 1.67 -36.88 16.20
N MET A 58 2.24 -35.67 16.06
CA MET A 58 3.64 -35.39 15.72
C MET A 58 4.10 -36.12 14.46
N ARG A 59 3.20 -36.31 13.49
CA ARG A 59 3.45 -36.94 12.20
C ARG A 59 3.13 -36.00 11.06
N PRO A 60 3.81 -36.13 9.92
CA PRO A 60 3.41 -35.41 8.71
C PRO A 60 1.99 -35.79 8.31
N ALA A 61 1.17 -34.80 8.11
CA ALA A 61 -0.18 -34.90 7.60
C ALA A 61 -0.32 -34.10 6.29
N VAL A 62 -1.32 -34.42 5.48
CA VAL A 62 -1.63 -33.67 4.27
C VAL A 62 -3.05 -33.15 4.37
N GLY A 63 -3.23 -31.86 4.15
CA GLY A 63 -4.54 -31.21 4.21
C GLY A 63 -4.49 -29.76 3.76
N ASP A 64 -5.65 -29.14 3.73
CA ASP A 64 -5.75 -27.73 3.38
C ASP A 64 -5.46 -26.87 4.60
N LEU A 65 -4.63 -25.86 4.40
CA LEU A 65 -4.26 -24.90 5.43
C LEU A 65 -4.78 -23.52 5.09
N VAL A 66 -5.16 -22.78 6.12
CA VAL A 66 -5.63 -21.40 6.04
C VAL A 66 -4.69 -20.52 6.83
N GLN A 67 -4.13 -19.51 6.15
CA GLN A 67 -3.39 -18.44 6.81
C GLN A 67 -4.30 -17.20 6.89
N THR A 68 -4.59 -16.76 8.11
CA THR A 68 -5.38 -15.56 8.38
C THR A 68 -4.46 -14.47 8.91
N ARG A 69 -4.51 -13.31 8.27
CA ARG A 69 -3.72 -12.14 8.64
C ARG A 69 -4.66 -11.00 9.03
N TRP A 70 -4.45 -10.44 10.21
CA TRP A 70 -5.14 -9.27 10.71
C TRP A 70 -4.19 -8.09 10.76
N LEU A 71 -4.67 -6.91 10.35
CA LEU A 71 -3.98 -5.63 10.53
C LEU A 71 -4.90 -4.69 11.29
N ILE A 72 -4.37 -4.10 12.37
CA ILE A 72 -5.11 -3.16 13.24
C ILE A 72 -4.23 -1.94 13.47
N GLY A 73 -4.77 -0.75 13.18
CA GLY A 73 -4.11 0.52 13.42
C GLY A 73 -4.32 1.01 14.86
N ASP A 74 -3.26 1.43 15.51
CA ASP A 74 -3.30 2.12 16.79
C ASP A 74 -3.28 3.64 16.56
N VAL A 75 -4.48 4.22 16.54
CA VAL A 75 -4.67 5.65 16.25
C VAL A 75 -3.99 6.54 17.30
N LEU A 76 -3.98 6.11 18.57
CA LEU A 76 -3.45 6.90 19.67
C LEU A 76 -1.91 6.95 19.68
N ALA A 77 -1.26 5.89 19.21
CA ALA A 77 0.19 5.82 19.10
C ALA A 77 0.73 6.45 17.81
N GLY A 78 -0.13 6.68 16.81
CA GLY A 78 0.21 7.32 15.55
C GLY A 78 0.22 8.85 15.64
N ASN A 79 0.70 9.49 14.57
CA ASN A 79 0.64 10.94 14.41
C ASN A 79 0.52 11.31 12.92
N ASP A 80 0.71 12.58 12.58
CA ASP A 80 0.55 13.04 11.19
C ASP A 80 1.54 12.38 10.21
N ASP A 81 2.73 12.03 10.62
CA ASP A 81 3.77 11.45 9.77
C ASP A 81 3.93 9.94 9.92
N ARG A 82 3.57 9.37 11.08
CA ARG A 82 3.77 7.96 11.42
C ARG A 82 2.48 7.27 11.78
N ALA A 83 2.25 6.08 11.23
CA ALA A 83 1.23 5.14 11.69
C ALA A 83 1.87 4.03 12.52
N VAL A 84 1.15 3.55 13.52
CA VAL A 84 1.52 2.38 14.33
C VAL A 84 0.46 1.33 14.11
N TRP A 85 0.84 0.19 13.54
CA TRP A 85 -0.07 -0.91 13.28
C TRP A 85 0.41 -2.20 13.92
N GLY A 86 -0.54 -2.97 14.44
CA GLY A 86 -0.37 -4.36 14.82
C GLY A 86 -0.72 -5.30 13.67
N GLU A 87 0.01 -6.37 13.55
CA GLU A 87 -0.27 -7.48 12.65
C GLU A 87 -0.27 -8.77 13.43
N SER A 88 -1.27 -9.62 13.21
CA SER A 88 -1.23 -11.01 13.61
C SER A 88 -1.43 -11.93 12.42
N VAL A 89 -0.66 -13.01 12.36
CA VAL A 89 -0.72 -14.04 11.33
C VAL A 89 -0.92 -15.39 12.02
N SER A 90 -2.07 -16.01 11.79
CA SER A 90 -2.41 -17.34 12.28
C SER A 90 -2.42 -18.33 11.14
N LEU A 91 -1.77 -19.46 11.32
CA LEU A 91 -1.83 -20.61 10.44
C LEU A 91 -2.68 -21.69 11.11
N SER A 92 -3.72 -22.15 10.45
CA SER A 92 -4.60 -23.22 10.96
C SER A 92 -4.97 -24.22 9.88
N THR A 93 -5.41 -25.41 10.32
CA THR A 93 -6.12 -26.35 9.46
C THR A 93 -7.51 -25.83 9.11
N ARG A 94 -8.23 -26.52 8.21
CA ARG A 94 -9.66 -26.19 7.93
C ARG A 94 -10.58 -26.32 9.13
N ASP A 95 -10.22 -27.17 10.08
CA ASP A 95 -10.98 -27.44 11.30
C ASP A 95 -10.59 -26.48 12.44
N ASP A 96 -9.94 -25.34 12.09
CA ASP A 96 -9.48 -24.28 13.01
C ASP A 96 -8.43 -24.73 14.05
N GLU A 97 -7.77 -25.87 13.86
CA GLU A 97 -6.62 -26.25 14.67
C GLU A 97 -5.43 -25.36 14.33
N ARG A 98 -4.95 -24.57 15.29
CA ARG A 98 -3.86 -23.64 15.08
C ARG A 98 -2.51 -24.33 15.10
N LEU A 99 -1.78 -24.21 13.99
CA LEU A 99 -0.45 -24.78 13.79
C LEU A 99 0.67 -23.80 14.11
N ASP A 100 0.46 -22.50 13.83
CA ASP A 100 1.47 -21.47 14.00
C ASP A 100 0.80 -20.10 14.26
N TYR A 101 1.50 -19.21 14.94
CA TYR A 101 1.04 -17.86 15.22
C TYR A 101 2.22 -16.92 15.36
N HIS A 102 2.13 -15.79 14.69
CA HIS A 102 3.07 -14.68 14.82
C HIS A 102 2.30 -13.39 15.02
N GLU A 103 2.85 -12.52 15.85
CA GLU A 103 2.33 -11.17 15.97
C GLU A 103 3.46 -10.15 16.00
N ARG A 104 3.19 -8.98 15.47
CA ARG A 104 4.10 -7.85 15.57
C ARG A 104 3.37 -6.55 15.72
N ARG A 105 4.06 -5.59 16.29
CA ARG A 105 3.70 -4.20 16.32
C ARG A 105 4.87 -3.39 15.77
N LEU A 106 4.60 -2.42 14.91
CA LEU A 106 5.62 -1.53 14.38
C LEU A 106 5.04 -0.18 13.98
N ALA A 107 5.91 0.82 13.95
CA ALA A 107 5.63 2.13 13.38
C ALA A 107 6.24 2.23 11.98
N PHE A 108 5.61 3.01 11.10
CA PHE A 108 6.11 3.27 9.78
C PHE A 108 5.72 4.67 9.29
N ASP A 109 6.53 5.23 8.39
CA ASP A 109 6.23 6.48 7.70
C ASP A 109 5.00 6.31 6.81
N ARG A 110 4.00 7.15 7.01
CA ARG A 110 2.69 7.03 6.35
C ARG A 110 2.73 7.27 4.84
N ARG A 111 3.76 7.90 4.31
CA ARG A 111 3.92 8.20 2.87
C ARG A 111 4.72 7.14 2.16
N THR A 112 5.86 6.78 2.74
CA THR A 112 6.81 5.86 2.12
C THR A 112 6.56 4.40 2.47
N GLY A 113 5.85 4.12 3.58
CA GLY A 113 5.68 2.78 4.12
C GLY A 113 6.93 2.22 4.80
N ALA A 114 8.00 3.02 4.91
CA ALA A 114 9.25 2.58 5.53
C ALA A 114 9.10 2.44 7.04
N ILE A 115 9.61 1.34 7.61
CA ILE A 115 9.57 1.07 9.05
C ILE A 115 10.40 2.10 9.80
N VAL A 116 9.85 2.59 10.91
CA VAL A 116 10.50 3.50 11.86
C VAL A 116 10.57 2.82 13.21
N ASN A 117 11.78 2.63 13.75
CA ASN A 117 11.96 1.94 15.02
C ASN A 117 11.60 2.84 16.21
N CYS A 118 10.33 2.80 16.60
CA CYS A 118 9.79 3.54 17.75
C CYS A 118 8.50 2.91 18.27
N CYS A 119 7.95 3.55 19.27
CA CYS A 119 6.54 3.46 19.64
C CYS A 119 6.11 2.07 20.14
N GLY A 120 7.02 1.36 20.83
CA GLY A 120 6.75 0.06 21.42
C GLY A 120 6.66 -1.07 20.36
N GLU A 121 7.58 -1.07 19.40
CA GLU A 121 7.67 -2.17 18.45
C GLU A 121 8.05 -3.49 19.12
N TYR A 122 7.48 -4.58 18.63
CA TYR A 122 7.84 -5.94 19.02
C TYR A 122 7.55 -6.93 17.91
N LEU A 123 8.11 -8.12 18.01
CA LEU A 123 7.80 -9.29 17.20
C LEU A 123 7.77 -10.52 18.11
N ASP A 124 6.61 -11.19 18.23
CA ASP A 124 6.39 -12.35 19.10
C ASP A 124 6.86 -12.07 20.54
N ASP A 125 6.39 -10.96 21.15
CA ASP A 125 6.76 -10.44 22.47
C ASP A 125 8.23 -10.00 22.61
N ASP A 126 9.08 -10.18 21.61
CA ASP A 126 10.46 -9.76 21.64
C ASP A 126 10.61 -8.28 21.21
N THR A 127 10.89 -7.41 22.17
CA THR A 127 11.10 -5.97 21.96
C THR A 127 12.54 -5.61 21.53
N ALA A 128 13.47 -6.58 21.53
CA ALA A 128 14.85 -6.35 21.11
C ALA A 128 15.03 -6.43 19.58
N ILE A 129 14.09 -7.07 18.88
CA ILE A 129 14.14 -7.22 17.42
C ILE A 129 13.86 -5.87 16.77
N ARG A 130 14.82 -5.38 15.97
CA ARG A 130 14.65 -4.18 15.15
C ARG A 130 14.21 -4.57 13.75
N GLN A 131 13.02 -4.10 13.37
CA GLN A 131 12.45 -4.34 12.06
C GLN A 131 12.90 -3.25 11.09
N SER A 132 13.05 -3.56 9.80
CA SER A 132 13.47 -2.61 8.78
C SER A 132 12.92 -2.94 7.40
N GLY A 133 12.92 -1.97 6.50
CA GLY A 133 12.37 -2.09 5.16
C GLY A 133 10.95 -1.54 5.07
N GLN A 134 10.18 -2.01 4.08
CA GLN A 134 8.76 -1.67 3.92
C GLN A 134 7.92 -2.46 4.93
N ALA A 135 6.93 -1.79 5.52
CA ALA A 135 6.05 -2.37 6.52
C ALA A 135 4.98 -3.28 5.88
N PHE A 136 3.81 -2.71 5.61
CA PHE A 136 2.61 -3.45 5.19
C PHE A 136 2.21 -3.16 3.75
N ARG A 137 2.86 -2.20 3.14
CA ARG A 137 2.56 -1.69 1.79
C ARG A 137 3.83 -1.17 1.12
N TRP A 138 3.81 -1.11 -0.20
CA TRP A 138 4.77 -0.35 -0.99
C TRP A 138 4.48 1.14 -0.89
N PRO A 139 5.44 2.03 -1.21
CA PRO A 139 5.18 3.45 -1.27
C PRO A 139 4.11 3.77 -2.33
N PHE A 140 3.43 4.89 -2.16
CA PHE A 140 2.63 5.44 -3.26
C PHE A 140 3.52 5.70 -4.47
N ASN A 141 3.03 5.42 -5.67
CA ASN A 141 3.80 5.41 -6.91
C ASN A 141 5.00 4.46 -6.82
N ALA A 142 4.77 3.21 -6.42
CA ALA A 142 5.77 2.16 -6.38
C ALA A 142 6.55 2.11 -7.70
N GLN A 143 7.88 1.95 -7.60
CA GLN A 143 8.79 1.99 -8.73
C GLN A 143 9.24 0.59 -9.14
N ARG A 144 9.74 0.44 -10.35
CA ARG A 144 10.25 -0.83 -10.91
C ARG A 144 11.67 -1.11 -10.42
N HIS A 145 11.87 -1.15 -9.11
CA HIS A 145 13.14 -1.50 -8.46
C HIS A 145 12.87 -2.38 -7.24
N ASP A 146 13.91 -2.96 -6.71
CA ASP A 146 13.85 -3.85 -5.55
C ASP A 146 13.48 -3.08 -4.27
N TYR A 147 12.71 -3.74 -3.41
CA TYR A 147 12.36 -3.24 -2.08
C TYR A 147 12.83 -4.21 -1.00
N THR A 148 13.21 -3.67 0.15
CA THR A 148 13.48 -4.48 1.34
C THR A 148 12.18 -4.64 2.13
N LEU A 149 11.86 -5.89 2.49
CA LEU A 149 10.76 -6.26 3.38
C LEU A 149 11.33 -6.90 4.64
N PHE A 150 10.57 -6.90 5.73
CA PHE A 150 10.95 -7.66 6.92
C PHE A 150 10.20 -9.00 6.93
N ASP A 151 10.96 -10.09 6.94
CA ASP A 151 10.39 -11.44 7.02
C ASP A 151 10.21 -11.83 8.49
N LEU A 152 8.94 -12.09 8.89
CA LEU A 152 8.58 -12.42 10.27
C LEU A 152 9.21 -13.72 10.74
N ARG A 153 9.20 -14.75 9.88
CA ARG A 153 9.67 -16.09 10.17
C ARG A 153 11.18 -16.14 10.33
N LEU A 154 11.90 -15.41 9.48
CA LEU A 154 13.36 -15.31 9.52
C LEU A 154 13.87 -14.21 10.44
N ARG A 155 12.98 -13.37 10.96
CA ARG A 155 13.26 -12.21 11.83
C ARG A 155 14.35 -11.29 11.26
N ARG A 156 14.33 -11.05 9.94
CA ARG A 156 15.35 -10.27 9.24
C ARG A 156 14.83 -9.57 7.99
N PRO A 157 15.51 -8.52 7.53
CA PRO A 157 15.22 -7.92 6.25
C PRO A 157 15.58 -8.87 5.09
N VAL A 158 14.75 -8.86 4.05
CA VAL A 158 14.88 -9.64 2.81
C VAL A 158 14.53 -8.78 1.61
N THR A 159 15.11 -9.07 0.46
CA THR A 159 14.86 -8.34 -0.79
C THR A 159 13.66 -8.96 -1.52
N ALA A 160 12.69 -8.13 -1.86
CA ALA A 160 11.66 -8.41 -2.85
C ALA A 160 12.09 -7.75 -4.17
N ALA A 161 12.64 -8.54 -5.08
CA ALA A 161 13.16 -8.07 -6.36
C ALA A 161 12.01 -7.77 -7.33
N PHE A 162 12.13 -6.69 -8.10
CA PHE A 162 11.19 -6.42 -9.19
C PHE A 162 11.35 -7.49 -10.29
N ASP A 163 10.26 -8.16 -10.64
CA ASP A 163 10.25 -9.33 -11.53
C ASP A 163 9.34 -9.14 -12.76
N GLY A 164 8.80 -7.94 -12.94
CA GLY A 164 8.02 -7.60 -14.13
C GLY A 164 6.69 -6.92 -13.87
N VAL A 165 5.92 -6.79 -14.94
CA VAL A 165 4.57 -6.19 -14.93
C VAL A 165 3.58 -7.27 -15.35
N GLU A 166 2.48 -7.40 -14.62
CA GLU A 166 1.45 -8.40 -14.87
C GLU A 166 0.06 -7.82 -14.58
N GLN A 167 -0.96 -8.28 -15.28
CA GLN A 167 -2.34 -7.86 -15.03
C GLN A 167 -3.06 -8.82 -14.09
N VAL A 168 -3.65 -8.28 -13.03
CA VAL A 168 -4.54 -8.99 -12.13
C VAL A 168 -5.96 -8.48 -12.37
N ARG A 169 -6.83 -9.32 -12.95
CA ARG A 169 -8.21 -8.95 -13.33
C ARG A 169 -8.30 -7.63 -14.13
N GLY A 170 -7.37 -7.42 -15.08
CA GLY A 170 -7.33 -6.22 -15.91
C GLY A 170 -6.70 -4.98 -15.27
N VAL A 171 -6.20 -5.08 -14.05
CA VAL A 171 -5.45 -4.01 -13.37
C VAL A 171 -3.96 -4.28 -13.52
N GLU A 172 -3.20 -3.30 -14.03
CA GLU A 172 -1.75 -3.37 -14.10
C GLU A 172 -1.17 -3.44 -12.69
N THR A 173 -0.29 -4.40 -12.47
CA THR A 173 0.42 -4.61 -11.22
C THR A 173 1.91 -4.82 -11.46
N TYR A 174 2.72 -4.40 -10.51
CA TYR A 174 4.13 -4.72 -10.46
C TYR A 174 4.34 -5.98 -9.64
N ARG A 175 5.02 -6.97 -10.24
CA ARG A 175 5.34 -8.22 -9.58
C ARG A 175 6.70 -8.10 -8.90
N TYR A 176 6.71 -8.38 -7.59
CA TYR A 176 7.92 -8.46 -6.78
C TYR A 176 8.07 -9.86 -6.22
N VAL A 177 9.28 -10.39 -6.24
CA VAL A 177 9.56 -11.75 -5.78
C VAL A 177 10.68 -11.74 -4.75
N GLN A 178 10.33 -12.19 -3.54
CA GLN A 178 11.29 -12.57 -2.52
C GLN A 178 11.72 -14.01 -2.79
N ARG A 179 13.03 -14.27 -2.84
CA ARG A 179 13.61 -15.63 -2.90
C ARG A 179 14.59 -15.78 -1.76
N THR A 180 14.23 -16.62 -0.81
CA THR A 180 15.09 -16.94 0.32
C THR A 180 15.46 -18.42 0.23
N PRO A 181 16.70 -18.76 -0.10
CA PRO A 181 17.16 -20.16 -0.08
C PRO A 181 17.12 -20.68 1.35
N ARG A 182 17.26 -21.99 1.51
CA ARG A 182 17.25 -22.67 2.83
C ARG A 182 18.06 -21.88 3.87
N ARG A 183 17.38 -21.41 4.92
CA ARG A 183 17.93 -20.61 6.03
C ARG A 183 17.45 -21.13 7.36
N LEU A 184 18.32 -21.02 8.37
CA LEU A 184 17.96 -21.29 9.75
C LEU A 184 16.88 -20.30 10.19
N VAL A 185 15.79 -20.81 10.77
CA VAL A 185 14.74 -20.03 11.42
C VAL A 185 15.18 -19.79 12.86
N PRO A 186 15.26 -18.52 13.31
CA PRO A 186 15.62 -18.21 14.69
C PRO A 186 14.55 -18.73 15.68
N GLY A 187 14.99 -19.10 16.87
CA GLY A 187 14.16 -19.60 17.96
C GLY A 187 14.44 -21.06 18.29
N GLU A 188 13.90 -21.49 19.41
CA GLU A 188 14.03 -22.86 19.86
C GLU A 188 13.02 -23.77 19.14
N THR A 189 13.47 -24.94 18.79
CA THR A 189 12.62 -26.00 18.24
C THR A 189 12.52 -27.10 19.26
N ALA A 190 11.28 -27.49 19.62
CA ALA A 190 11.06 -28.58 20.54
C ALA A 190 11.76 -29.86 20.05
N PRO A 191 12.42 -30.62 20.91
CA PRO A 191 13.00 -31.88 20.55
C PRO A 191 11.92 -32.90 20.16
N LEU A 192 12.25 -33.80 19.23
CA LEU A 192 11.33 -34.84 18.78
C LEU A 192 11.92 -36.24 19.03
N PRO A 193 11.04 -37.26 19.22
CA PRO A 193 11.44 -38.65 19.32
C PRO A 193 12.22 -39.11 18.07
N ARG A 194 13.35 -39.79 18.27
CA ARG A 194 14.24 -40.26 17.19
C ARG A 194 13.54 -41.05 16.10
N HIS A 195 12.56 -41.88 16.48
CA HIS A 195 11.83 -42.72 15.54
C HIS A 195 11.02 -41.92 14.50
N LEU A 196 10.54 -40.70 14.83
CA LEU A 196 9.85 -39.81 13.90
C LEU A 196 10.77 -39.30 12.79
N LEU A 197 12.06 -39.30 13.06
CA LEU A 197 13.13 -38.85 12.14
C LEU A 197 13.79 -40.02 11.42
N GLY A 198 13.32 -41.25 11.60
CA GLY A 198 13.93 -42.47 11.04
C GLY A 198 15.30 -42.78 11.64
N LEU A 199 15.61 -42.27 12.85
CA LEU A 199 16.89 -42.50 13.52
C LEU A 199 16.82 -43.67 14.47
N PRO A 200 17.92 -44.46 14.63
CA PRO A 200 18.00 -45.56 15.59
C PRO A 200 18.11 -45.01 17.01
N GLY A 201 17.66 -45.84 17.97
CA GLY A 201 17.72 -45.57 19.41
C GLY A 201 16.42 -44.99 19.96
N THR A 202 16.40 -44.77 21.27
CA THR A 202 15.28 -44.22 22.05
C THR A 202 15.59 -42.80 22.50
N GLY A 203 14.53 -42.10 22.93
CA GLY A 203 14.63 -40.71 23.45
C GLY A 203 14.48 -39.65 22.35
N ASP A 204 14.55 -38.41 22.79
CA ASP A 204 14.37 -37.24 21.95
C ASP A 204 15.70 -36.69 21.45
N VAL A 205 15.66 -35.97 20.34
CA VAL A 205 16.82 -35.33 19.73
C VAL A 205 16.49 -33.87 19.42
N GLY A 206 17.46 -32.97 19.70
CA GLY A 206 17.37 -31.56 19.38
C GLY A 206 17.38 -31.32 17.88
N LEU A 207 16.61 -30.34 17.46
CA LEU A 207 16.38 -30.01 16.07
C LEU A 207 16.64 -28.55 15.78
N ALA A 208 17.12 -28.28 14.58
CA ALA A 208 17.14 -26.95 13.98
C ALA A 208 16.04 -26.88 12.89
N ARG A 209 15.31 -25.76 12.85
CA ARG A 209 14.30 -25.49 11.83
C ARG A 209 14.94 -24.67 10.71
N TYR A 210 14.78 -25.13 9.49
CA TYR A 210 15.18 -24.42 8.29
C TYR A 210 13.97 -24.10 7.44
N ALA A 211 13.95 -22.89 6.85
CA ALA A 211 12.93 -22.50 5.90
C ALA A 211 13.53 -22.12 4.55
N GLU A 212 12.86 -22.52 3.49
CA GLU A 212 13.01 -22.03 2.13
C GLU A 212 11.74 -21.31 1.75
N ILE A 213 11.84 -20.05 1.29
CA ILE A 213 10.68 -19.20 1.08
C ILE A 213 10.77 -18.55 -0.30
N ARG A 214 9.68 -18.66 -1.06
CA ARG A 214 9.47 -17.87 -2.26
C ARG A 214 8.13 -17.17 -2.13
N ARG A 215 8.18 -15.84 -2.03
CA ARG A 215 6.95 -15.04 -1.88
C ARG A 215 6.82 -14.09 -3.04
N THR A 216 5.67 -14.13 -3.72
CA THR A 216 5.36 -13.27 -4.85
C THR A 216 4.25 -12.31 -4.45
N TYR A 217 4.48 -11.03 -4.76
CA TYR A 217 3.52 -9.96 -4.51
C TYR A 217 3.15 -9.30 -5.84
N TRP A 218 1.86 -9.08 -6.06
CA TRP A 218 1.33 -8.25 -7.13
C TRP A 218 0.83 -6.96 -6.51
N VAL A 219 1.48 -5.86 -6.84
CA VAL A 219 1.28 -4.54 -6.23
C VAL A 219 0.68 -3.59 -7.25
N GLU A 220 -0.44 -2.94 -6.92
CA GLU A 220 -0.97 -1.87 -7.74
C GLU A 220 -0.06 -0.63 -7.56
N PRO A 221 0.60 -0.14 -8.65
CA PRO A 221 1.72 0.78 -8.49
C PRO A 221 1.34 2.15 -7.96
N VAL A 222 0.18 2.70 -8.32
CA VAL A 222 -0.22 4.06 -7.91
C VAL A 222 -0.52 4.11 -6.41
N SER A 223 -1.24 3.14 -5.91
CA SER A 223 -1.60 3.07 -4.48
C SER A 223 -0.52 2.42 -3.61
N GLY A 224 0.39 1.62 -4.18
CA GLY A 224 1.34 0.80 -3.42
C GLY A 224 0.70 -0.37 -2.67
N GLN A 225 -0.55 -0.73 -3.01
CA GLN A 225 -1.31 -1.78 -2.34
C GLN A 225 -0.98 -3.15 -2.95
N PRO A 226 -0.54 -4.14 -2.15
CA PRO A 226 -0.49 -5.53 -2.62
C PRO A 226 -1.91 -6.04 -2.81
N VAL A 227 -2.24 -6.48 -4.03
CA VAL A 227 -3.59 -6.92 -4.39
C VAL A 227 -3.71 -8.45 -4.47
N LYS A 228 -2.58 -9.13 -4.61
CA LYS A 228 -2.50 -10.59 -4.64
C LYS A 228 -1.16 -11.04 -4.09
N THR A 229 -1.13 -12.17 -3.40
CA THR A 229 0.10 -12.80 -2.90
C THR A 229 0.10 -14.30 -3.19
N LEU A 230 1.30 -14.84 -3.37
CA LEU A 230 1.58 -16.27 -3.37
C LEU A 230 2.80 -16.47 -2.45
N ASP A 231 2.63 -17.26 -1.38
CA ASP A 231 3.66 -17.55 -0.40
C ASP A 231 3.96 -19.06 -0.40
N GLU A 232 5.06 -19.44 -1.03
CA GLU A 232 5.55 -20.81 -1.11
C GLU A 232 6.58 -20.98 0.00
N VAL A 233 6.26 -21.82 0.98
CA VAL A 233 7.07 -22.05 2.19
C VAL A 233 7.36 -23.54 2.34
N LYS A 234 8.64 -23.87 2.49
CA LYS A 234 9.06 -25.20 2.86
C LYS A 234 9.92 -25.17 4.11
N GLU A 235 9.43 -25.78 5.19
CA GLU A 235 10.15 -25.89 6.45
C GLU A 235 10.57 -27.33 6.71
N THR A 236 11.80 -27.47 7.16
CA THR A 236 12.39 -28.76 7.47
C THR A 236 13.05 -28.71 8.85
N LEU A 237 12.69 -29.67 9.68
CA LEU A 237 13.37 -29.93 10.95
C LEU A 237 14.53 -30.88 10.68
N VAL A 238 15.71 -30.58 11.23
CA VAL A 238 16.94 -31.29 10.92
C VAL A 238 17.76 -31.46 12.21
N THR A 239 18.31 -32.67 12.42
CA THR A 239 19.26 -32.91 13.51
C THR A 239 20.59 -32.25 13.24
N ALA A 240 21.40 -32.01 14.29
CA ALA A 240 22.71 -31.37 14.16
C ALA A 240 23.69 -32.12 13.23
N ASP A 241 23.56 -33.44 13.12
CA ASP A 241 24.33 -34.29 12.22
C ASP A 241 23.72 -34.45 10.82
N GLU A 242 22.60 -33.75 10.56
CA GLU A 242 21.81 -33.77 9.32
C GLU A 242 21.29 -35.16 8.88
N ARG A 243 21.41 -36.19 9.70
CA ARG A 243 20.91 -37.54 9.40
C ARG A 243 19.42 -37.68 9.54
N GLY A 244 18.82 -36.99 10.54
CA GLY A 244 17.38 -36.96 10.75
C GLY A 244 16.75 -35.73 10.10
N ARG A 245 15.73 -35.95 9.25
CA ARG A 245 15.01 -34.87 8.59
C ARG A 245 13.52 -35.12 8.62
N LEU A 246 12.73 -34.06 8.88
CA LEU A 246 11.27 -34.11 8.86
C LEU A 246 10.73 -32.82 8.21
N THR A 247 9.83 -32.94 7.27
CA THR A 247 9.09 -31.80 6.74
C THR A 247 8.09 -31.30 7.78
N ALA A 248 8.27 -30.05 8.24
CA ALA A 248 7.34 -29.44 9.18
C ALA A 248 6.23 -28.68 8.46
N LEU A 249 6.54 -28.12 7.29
CA LEU A 249 5.58 -27.41 6.44
C LEU A 249 6.08 -27.46 4.99
N ASP A 250 5.19 -27.78 4.05
CA ASP A 250 5.40 -27.60 2.61
C ASP A 250 4.06 -27.14 2.03
N ALA A 251 3.95 -25.84 1.75
CA ALA A 251 2.69 -25.21 1.45
C ALA A 251 2.85 -24.04 0.46
N ALA A 252 1.84 -23.81 -0.37
CA ALA A 252 1.74 -22.70 -1.29
C ALA A 252 0.45 -21.90 -1.03
N PHE A 253 0.54 -20.90 -0.17
CA PHE A 253 -0.59 -20.06 0.22
C PHE A 253 -0.92 -19.04 -0.87
N ARG A 254 -2.14 -19.09 -1.37
CA ARG A 254 -2.68 -18.16 -2.38
C ARG A 254 -3.74 -17.29 -1.77
N SER A 255 -3.70 -15.98 -2.04
CA SER A 255 -4.80 -15.07 -1.70
C SER A 255 -6.12 -15.61 -2.22
N THR A 256 -7.17 -15.53 -1.41
CA THR A 256 -8.51 -15.93 -1.86
C THR A 256 -9.03 -14.99 -2.94
N GLU A 257 -9.91 -15.47 -3.81
CA GLU A 257 -10.51 -14.64 -4.86
C GLU A 257 -11.32 -13.47 -4.29
N ALA A 258 -11.93 -13.64 -3.10
CA ALA A 258 -12.65 -12.59 -2.39
C ALA A 258 -11.70 -11.49 -1.89
N ASP A 259 -10.56 -11.89 -1.33
CA ASP A 259 -9.54 -10.93 -0.84
C ASP A 259 -8.88 -10.17 -1.99
N VAL A 260 -8.59 -10.85 -3.11
CA VAL A 260 -8.09 -10.19 -4.33
C VAL A 260 -9.10 -9.15 -4.82
N ALA A 261 -10.40 -9.47 -4.86
CA ALA A 261 -11.42 -8.50 -5.27
C ALA A 261 -11.50 -7.30 -4.33
N THR A 262 -11.46 -7.55 -3.02
CA THR A 262 -11.49 -6.50 -1.99
C THR A 262 -10.26 -5.60 -2.09
N ALA A 263 -9.07 -6.18 -2.24
CA ALA A 263 -7.82 -5.44 -2.38
C ALA A 263 -7.78 -4.59 -3.66
N LEU A 264 -8.28 -5.11 -4.79
CA LEU A 264 -8.42 -4.35 -6.04
C LEU A 264 -9.41 -3.19 -5.91
N ASN A 265 -10.53 -3.37 -5.22
CA ASN A 265 -11.50 -2.28 -4.96
C ASN A 265 -10.87 -1.19 -4.09
N THR A 266 -10.13 -1.56 -3.05
CA THR A 266 -9.39 -0.64 -2.19
C THR A 266 -8.33 0.13 -2.99
N ALA A 267 -7.53 -0.57 -3.79
CA ALA A 267 -6.52 0.04 -4.65
C ALA A 267 -7.16 1.01 -5.66
N ALA A 268 -8.29 0.63 -6.27
CA ALA A 268 -9.03 1.49 -7.21
C ALA A 268 -9.57 2.76 -6.52
N ALA A 269 -10.01 2.67 -5.27
CA ALA A 269 -10.44 3.83 -4.49
C ALA A 269 -9.27 4.80 -4.25
N TYR A 270 -8.13 4.30 -3.76
CA TYR A 270 -6.91 5.11 -3.60
C TYR A 270 -6.45 5.71 -4.92
N ARG A 271 -6.38 4.93 -5.98
CA ARG A 271 -5.99 5.39 -7.32
C ARG A 271 -6.88 6.53 -7.81
N ARG A 272 -8.21 6.42 -7.66
CA ARG A 272 -9.16 7.50 -8.04
C ARG A 272 -8.85 8.79 -7.29
N TRP A 273 -8.65 8.72 -5.97
CA TRP A 273 -8.30 9.88 -5.15
C TRP A 273 -6.99 10.52 -5.59
N ILE A 274 -5.96 9.71 -5.78
CA ILE A 274 -4.63 10.17 -6.22
C ILE A 274 -4.69 10.85 -7.58
N LEU A 275 -5.35 10.25 -8.56
CA LEU A 275 -5.50 10.81 -9.91
C LEU A 275 -6.37 12.07 -9.92
N THR A 276 -7.46 12.08 -9.15
CA THR A 276 -8.34 13.24 -9.08
C THR A 276 -7.62 14.45 -8.48
N LEU A 277 -6.99 14.28 -7.32
CA LEU A 277 -6.30 15.38 -6.64
C LEU A 277 -4.96 15.75 -7.29
N GLY A 278 -4.22 14.76 -7.81
CA GLY A 278 -2.89 14.99 -8.39
C GLY A 278 -2.91 15.45 -9.85
N THR A 279 -3.96 15.15 -10.61
CA THR A 279 -3.98 15.41 -12.06
C THR A 279 -5.27 16.09 -12.52
N VAL A 280 -6.43 15.50 -12.26
CA VAL A 280 -7.71 15.98 -12.83
C VAL A 280 -8.07 17.37 -12.30
N ALA A 281 -8.02 17.57 -10.99
CA ALA A 281 -8.36 18.85 -10.37
C ALA A 281 -7.38 20.00 -10.79
N PRO A 282 -6.04 19.80 -10.76
CA PRO A 282 -5.12 20.82 -11.24
C PRO A 282 -5.26 21.16 -12.73
N VAL A 283 -5.39 20.15 -13.60
CA VAL A 283 -5.53 20.36 -15.06
C VAL A 283 -6.86 21.02 -15.38
N GLY A 284 -7.97 20.51 -14.84
CA GLY A 284 -9.31 21.07 -15.05
C GLY A 284 -9.42 22.50 -14.51
N GLY A 285 -8.91 22.74 -13.31
CA GLY A 285 -8.83 24.08 -12.71
C GLY A 285 -7.98 25.04 -13.54
N GLY A 286 -6.87 24.55 -14.09
CA GLY A 286 -5.99 25.32 -14.97
C GLY A 286 -6.67 25.75 -16.26
N LEU A 287 -7.32 24.82 -16.95
CA LEU A 287 -8.05 25.12 -18.19
C LEU A 287 -9.18 26.12 -17.93
N LEU A 288 -9.95 25.93 -16.86
CA LEU A 288 -11.01 26.86 -16.48
C LEU A 288 -10.43 28.24 -16.10
N GLY A 289 -9.33 28.27 -15.36
CA GLY A 289 -8.65 29.53 -14.98
C GLY A 289 -8.17 30.32 -16.19
N VAL A 290 -7.50 29.65 -17.14
CA VAL A 290 -7.07 30.29 -18.40
C VAL A 290 -8.30 30.77 -19.20
N GLY A 291 -9.35 29.97 -19.30
CA GLY A 291 -10.60 30.36 -19.97
C GLY A 291 -11.23 31.62 -19.36
N CYS A 292 -11.28 31.70 -18.03
CA CYS A 292 -11.78 32.89 -17.31
C CYS A 292 -10.94 34.14 -17.60
N VAL A 293 -9.60 34.02 -17.59
CA VAL A 293 -8.71 35.15 -17.89
C VAL A 293 -8.87 35.61 -19.34
N VAL A 294 -8.91 34.68 -20.30
CA VAL A 294 -9.13 34.99 -21.71
C VAL A 294 -10.47 35.69 -21.94
N ALA A 295 -11.55 35.17 -21.32
CA ALA A 295 -12.87 35.79 -21.38
C ALA A 295 -12.88 37.20 -20.76
N ALA A 296 -12.21 37.39 -19.63
CA ALA A 296 -12.06 38.70 -18.98
C ALA A 296 -11.34 39.73 -19.88
N VAL A 297 -10.21 39.32 -20.47
CA VAL A 297 -9.45 40.15 -21.42
C VAL A 297 -10.28 40.49 -22.66
N TRP A 298 -11.02 39.53 -23.21
CA TRP A 298 -11.87 39.72 -24.37
C TRP A 298 -13.02 40.71 -24.06
N LEU A 299 -13.68 40.58 -22.88
CA LEU A 299 -14.70 41.54 -22.44
C LEU A 299 -14.16 42.97 -22.23
N MET A 300 -12.92 43.12 -21.73
CA MET A 300 -12.27 44.40 -21.54
C MET A 300 -11.85 45.03 -22.86
N ARG A 301 -11.41 44.24 -23.86
CA ARG A 301 -10.97 44.74 -25.19
C ARG A 301 -12.14 45.12 -26.10
N ARG A 302 -13.35 44.62 -25.90
CA ARG A 302 -14.53 45.07 -26.63
C ARG A 302 -14.94 46.45 -26.17
N ARG A 303 -14.45 47.49 -26.85
CA ARG A 303 -14.85 48.89 -26.67
C ARG A 303 -16.37 49.02 -26.75
N SER A 304 -17.00 49.65 -25.80
CA SER A 304 -18.41 50.06 -25.90
C SER A 304 -18.55 50.99 -27.10
N PRO A 305 -19.45 50.75 -28.07
CA PRO A 305 -19.87 51.76 -29.01
C PRO A 305 -20.85 52.65 -28.25
N ALA A 306 -20.33 53.73 -27.66
CA ALA A 306 -21.17 54.76 -27.07
C ALA A 306 -20.46 56.09 -27.09
N ALA A 307 -21.17 57.08 -27.57
CA ALA A 307 -20.90 58.49 -27.63
C ALA A 307 -20.22 59.02 -28.92
N GLN A 308 -20.86 58.80 -30.04
CA GLN A 308 -20.85 59.71 -31.15
C GLN A 308 -22.29 60.04 -31.53
N ASP A 309 -22.98 60.78 -30.71
CA ASP A 309 -24.17 61.55 -31.11
C ASP A 309 -24.49 62.51 -29.94
N GLU A 310 -23.82 63.69 -29.97
CA GLU A 310 -24.35 64.92 -29.36
C GLU A 310 -23.38 66.07 -29.63
N LYS A 311 -23.43 66.62 -30.85
CA LYS A 311 -23.04 68.00 -31.14
C LYS A 311 -23.54 68.35 -32.55
N GLN A 312 -24.84 68.56 -32.68
CA GLN A 312 -25.34 69.44 -33.69
C GLN A 312 -26.39 70.35 -33.04
N VAL A 313 -25.89 71.49 -32.57
CA VAL A 313 -26.70 72.68 -32.28
C VAL A 313 -26.68 73.50 -33.57
N PRO A 314 -27.83 73.77 -34.21
CA PRO A 314 -27.91 74.76 -35.29
C PRO A 314 -27.86 76.15 -34.69
N GLY A 315 -26.79 76.86 -35.01
CA GLY A 315 -26.76 78.33 -34.77
C GLY A 315 -27.60 79.08 -35.74
N ASP A 316 -28.49 79.81 -35.23
CA ASP A 316 -28.68 81.24 -35.47
C ASP A 316 -29.09 81.70 -36.86
N GLN A 317 -30.33 82.16 -36.96
CA GLN A 317 -30.72 83.21 -37.87
C GLN A 317 -31.34 84.34 -37.09
N LEU A 318 -30.59 85.39 -36.90
CA LEU A 318 -31.11 86.76 -36.67
C LEU A 318 -30.31 87.68 -37.53
N ALA A 319 -30.85 87.93 -38.69
CA ALA A 319 -30.48 89.12 -39.46
C ALA A 319 -31.73 89.93 -39.81
N ASP A 320 -31.66 91.17 -39.47
CA ASP A 320 -32.21 92.32 -40.14
C ASP A 320 -33.66 92.72 -39.84
N ALA A 321 -33.73 93.85 -39.21
CA ALA A 321 -34.49 94.96 -39.71
C ALA A 321 -34.29 96.21 -38.80
N ARG A 322 -33.53 97.19 -39.34
CA ARG A 322 -33.48 98.65 -39.06
C ARG A 322 -32.80 99.09 -37.83
#